data_1b1435e4f87d7d48651582de92afbb62
#
_entry.id   1b1435e4f87d7d48651582de92afbb62
#
_cell.length_a   1.000
_cell.length_b   1.000
_cell.length_c   1.000
_cell.angle_alpha   90.00
_cell.angle_beta   90.00
_cell.angle_gamma   90.00
#
_symmetry.space_group_name_H-M   'P 1'
#
loop_
_entity.id
_entity.type
_entity.pdbx_description
1 polymer ?
#
loop_
_entity_poly.entity_id
_entity_poly.type
_entity_poly.pdbx_seq_one_letter_code
_entity_poly.pdbx_strand_id
1 'polypeptide(L)'
;RQGLKMAESVLLEPWYEFHLEIPTENVGRAMTDIQQMGGTFSQPETIGDMTRISGSAPVATMRDYQMDVTGYTHGKGRLNCILSGYEPCHNTEEVIAEIGYDSETDIENPADSVFCSHGAGFVVKWDKVYDHMHIDGIKLDQDDDEEENVYQRANDYINMVADDNELMQIFERTYGPVRRKVA
;
A
#
# COMPACT_ATOMS: atom_id res chain seq x y z
N ARG A 1 14.62 9.81 1.10
CA ARG A 1 15.14 8.43 1.33
C ARG A 1 15.56 8.20 2.78
N GLN A 2 16.26 9.15 3.42
CA GLN A 2 16.57 9.08 4.84
C GLN A 2 15.30 8.85 5.69
N GLY A 3 14.25 9.66 5.46
CA GLY A 3 12.99 9.50 6.19
C GLY A 3 12.34 8.14 6.01
N LEU A 4 12.43 7.54 4.79
CA LEU A 4 11.93 6.18 4.54
C LEU A 4 12.73 5.10 5.28
N LYS A 5 14.05 5.30 5.45
CA LYS A 5 14.87 4.37 6.24
C LYS A 5 14.61 4.46 7.75
N MET A 6 14.20 5.64 8.21
CA MET A 6 13.87 5.88 9.63
C MET A 6 12.44 5.52 9.98
N ALA A 7 11.54 5.48 8.99
CA ALA A 7 10.16 5.09 9.19
C ALA A 7 10.03 3.55 9.17
N GLU A 8 9.16 3.03 10.01
CA GLU A 8 8.72 1.64 9.90
C GLU A 8 7.89 1.50 8.64
N SER A 9 8.43 0.79 7.65
CA SER A 9 7.76 0.58 6.36
C SER A 9 6.99 -0.73 6.38
N VAL A 10 5.73 -0.69 5.92
CA VAL A 10 4.89 -1.87 5.75
C VAL A 10 4.72 -2.14 4.26
N LEU A 11 5.00 -3.38 3.86
CA LEU A 11 4.76 -3.83 2.49
C LEU A 11 3.27 -4.09 2.31
N LEU A 12 2.66 -3.42 1.32
CA LEU A 12 1.27 -3.61 0.96
C LEU A 12 1.18 -4.38 -0.36
N GLU A 13 0.17 -5.24 -0.47
CA GLU A 13 -0.18 -5.92 -1.70
C GLU A 13 -1.60 -5.56 -2.15
N PRO A 14 -1.87 -5.51 -3.47
CA PRO A 14 -3.21 -5.29 -3.98
C PRO A 14 -4.09 -6.52 -3.75
N TRP A 15 -5.38 -6.29 -3.45
CA TRP A 15 -6.38 -7.32 -3.23
C TRP A 15 -7.54 -7.20 -4.23
N TYR A 16 -8.04 -8.36 -4.68
CA TYR A 16 -9.28 -8.47 -5.43
C TYR A 16 -10.45 -8.78 -4.51
N GLU A 17 -11.57 -8.12 -4.73
CA GLU A 17 -12.88 -8.66 -4.45
C GLU A 17 -13.30 -9.50 -5.67
N PHE A 18 -13.69 -10.76 -5.44
CA PHE A 18 -14.03 -11.66 -6.53
C PHE A 18 -15.44 -12.24 -6.39
N HIS A 19 -16.02 -12.55 -7.55
CA HIS A 19 -17.26 -13.34 -7.69
C HIS A 19 -16.97 -14.47 -8.64
N LEU A 20 -17.06 -15.69 -8.12
CA LEU A 20 -16.82 -16.93 -8.83
C LEU A 20 -18.14 -17.68 -9.01
N GLU A 21 -18.54 -17.97 -10.25
CA GLU A 21 -19.69 -18.82 -10.59
C GLU A 21 -19.21 -20.10 -11.26
N ILE A 22 -19.51 -21.24 -10.64
CA ILE A 22 -19.05 -22.56 -11.09
C ILE A 22 -20.13 -23.63 -10.92
N PRO A 23 -20.05 -24.74 -11.66
CA PRO A 23 -20.89 -25.91 -11.39
C PRO A 23 -20.74 -26.40 -9.95
N THR A 24 -21.83 -26.78 -9.32
CA THR A 24 -21.87 -27.18 -7.91
C THR A 24 -20.90 -28.32 -7.57
N GLU A 25 -20.66 -29.23 -8.53
CA GLU A 25 -19.68 -30.33 -8.40
C GLU A 25 -18.23 -29.86 -8.18
N ASN A 26 -17.89 -28.64 -8.61
CA ASN A 26 -16.54 -28.09 -8.55
C ASN A 26 -16.30 -27.19 -7.32
N VAL A 27 -17.31 -26.96 -6.48
CA VAL A 27 -17.23 -26.04 -5.33
C VAL A 27 -16.13 -26.43 -4.36
N GLY A 28 -15.99 -27.70 -4.03
CA GLY A 28 -14.97 -28.18 -3.10
C GLY A 28 -13.55 -27.87 -3.57
N ARG A 29 -13.28 -28.03 -4.88
CA ARG A 29 -11.99 -27.67 -5.47
C ARG A 29 -11.75 -26.16 -5.39
N ALA A 30 -12.71 -25.37 -5.82
CA ALA A 30 -12.59 -23.91 -5.81
C ALA A 30 -12.32 -23.34 -4.42
N MET A 31 -13.02 -23.87 -3.39
CA MET A 31 -12.80 -23.45 -2.00
C MET A 31 -11.37 -23.78 -1.52
N THR A 32 -10.85 -24.95 -1.89
CA THR A 32 -9.47 -25.33 -1.58
C THR A 32 -8.46 -24.45 -2.30
N ASP A 33 -8.67 -24.18 -3.59
CA ASP A 33 -7.79 -23.34 -4.38
C ASP A 33 -7.75 -21.91 -3.81
N ILE A 34 -8.90 -21.32 -3.46
CA ILE A 34 -8.99 -19.97 -2.87
C ILE A 34 -8.25 -19.92 -1.53
N GLN A 35 -8.39 -20.95 -0.68
CA GLN A 35 -7.65 -21.03 0.60
C GLN A 35 -6.13 -21.12 0.38
N GLN A 36 -5.69 -21.92 -0.59
CA GLN A 36 -4.27 -22.03 -0.94
C GLN A 36 -3.69 -20.73 -1.49
N MET A 37 -4.50 -19.93 -2.17
CA MET A 37 -4.13 -18.60 -2.64
C MET A 37 -4.10 -17.53 -1.54
N GLY A 38 -4.41 -17.88 -0.28
CA GLY A 38 -4.49 -16.94 0.84
C GLY A 38 -5.77 -16.11 0.84
N GLY A 39 -6.76 -16.47 0.01
CA GLY A 39 -8.04 -15.78 -0.08
C GLY A 39 -9.04 -16.19 1.01
N THR A 40 -10.03 -15.36 1.19
CA THR A 40 -11.20 -15.61 2.05
C THR A 40 -12.47 -15.61 1.22
N PHE A 41 -13.49 -16.34 1.65
CA PHE A 41 -14.76 -16.38 0.94
C PHE A 41 -15.95 -16.48 1.90
N SER A 42 -17.08 -15.95 1.46
CA SER A 42 -18.37 -16.08 2.14
C SER A 42 -18.98 -17.47 1.89
N GLN A 43 -20.09 -17.76 2.59
CA GLN A 43 -20.80 -19.00 2.38
C GLN A 43 -21.26 -19.12 0.91
N PRO A 44 -20.96 -20.25 0.22
CA PRO A 44 -21.38 -20.47 -1.15
C PRO A 44 -22.91 -20.47 -1.30
N GLU A 45 -23.41 -19.82 -2.34
CA GLU A 45 -24.83 -19.77 -2.68
C GLU A 45 -25.11 -20.64 -3.90
N THR A 46 -25.93 -21.68 -3.74
CA THR A 46 -26.29 -22.56 -4.86
C THR A 46 -27.59 -22.12 -5.51
N ILE A 47 -27.55 -21.95 -6.82
CA ILE A 47 -28.71 -21.58 -7.64
C ILE A 47 -28.81 -22.59 -8.79
N GLY A 48 -29.69 -23.58 -8.66
CA GLY A 48 -29.80 -24.69 -9.61
C GLY A 48 -28.50 -25.52 -9.65
N ASP A 49 -27.91 -25.67 -10.82
CA ASP A 49 -26.70 -26.47 -11.05
C ASP A 49 -25.40 -25.66 -10.84
N MET A 50 -25.54 -24.37 -10.57
CA MET A 50 -24.41 -23.45 -10.40
C MET A 50 -24.30 -22.98 -8.96
N THR A 51 -23.10 -22.71 -8.51
CA THR A 51 -22.82 -22.12 -7.20
C THR A 51 -22.00 -20.86 -7.38
N ARG A 52 -22.39 -19.82 -6.65
CA ARG A 52 -21.67 -18.56 -6.55
C ARG A 52 -20.88 -18.52 -5.26
N ILE A 53 -19.61 -18.14 -5.36
CA ILE A 53 -18.69 -17.90 -4.26
C ILE A 53 -18.18 -16.47 -4.37
N SER A 54 -18.33 -15.69 -3.33
CA SER A 54 -17.82 -14.32 -3.26
C SER A 54 -16.78 -14.22 -2.16
N GLY A 55 -15.77 -13.40 -2.35
CA GLY A 55 -14.72 -13.24 -1.36
C GLY A 55 -13.64 -12.26 -1.77
N SER A 56 -12.51 -12.33 -1.09
CA SER A 56 -11.33 -11.52 -1.39
C SER A 56 -10.07 -12.38 -1.43
N ALA A 57 -9.12 -12.00 -2.27
CA ALA A 57 -7.85 -12.70 -2.39
C ALA A 57 -6.74 -11.77 -2.93
N PRO A 58 -5.46 -12.07 -2.61
CA PRO A 58 -4.33 -11.32 -3.16
C PRO A 58 -4.29 -11.40 -4.69
N VAL A 59 -4.02 -10.27 -5.32
CA VAL A 59 -3.88 -10.19 -6.79
C VAL A 59 -2.75 -11.11 -7.28
N ALA A 60 -1.66 -11.19 -6.52
CA ALA A 60 -0.47 -11.96 -6.88
C ALA A 60 -0.79 -13.44 -7.15
N THR A 61 -1.68 -14.04 -6.36
CA THR A 61 -2.05 -15.46 -6.45
C THR A 61 -3.28 -15.70 -7.31
N MET A 62 -4.22 -14.75 -7.40
CA MET A 62 -5.49 -14.92 -8.10
C MET A 62 -5.47 -14.46 -9.57
N ARG A 63 -4.47 -13.68 -9.99
CA ARG A 63 -4.45 -13.04 -11.31
C ARG A 63 -4.72 -13.99 -12.48
N ASP A 64 -4.16 -15.18 -12.46
CA ASP A 64 -4.26 -16.16 -13.55
C ASP A 64 -5.28 -17.28 -13.28
N TYR A 65 -5.96 -17.26 -12.13
CA TYR A 65 -6.89 -18.31 -11.71
C TYR A 65 -8.09 -18.53 -12.65
N GLN A 66 -8.47 -17.52 -13.45
CA GLN A 66 -9.51 -17.69 -14.48
C GLN A 66 -9.16 -18.83 -15.46
N MET A 67 -7.89 -19.06 -15.75
CA MET A 67 -7.47 -20.14 -16.66
C MET A 67 -7.73 -21.51 -16.03
N ASP A 68 -7.43 -21.66 -14.74
CA ASP A 68 -7.69 -22.89 -13.98
C ASP A 68 -9.20 -23.15 -13.87
N VAL A 69 -9.99 -22.11 -13.55
CA VAL A 69 -11.45 -22.18 -13.50
C VAL A 69 -12.01 -22.67 -14.84
N THR A 70 -11.54 -22.10 -15.94
CA THR A 70 -11.96 -22.52 -17.29
C THR A 70 -11.60 -23.97 -17.56
N GLY A 71 -10.41 -24.40 -17.14
CA GLY A 71 -9.92 -25.76 -17.32
C GLY A 71 -10.78 -26.81 -16.62
N TYR A 72 -10.93 -26.69 -15.28
CA TYR A 72 -11.64 -27.73 -14.51
C TYR A 72 -13.16 -27.67 -14.62
N THR A 73 -13.73 -26.52 -15.03
CA THR A 73 -15.18 -26.39 -15.28
C THR A 73 -15.57 -26.64 -16.74
N HIS A 74 -14.61 -27.00 -17.59
CA HIS A 74 -14.81 -27.14 -19.05
C HIS A 74 -15.48 -25.92 -19.70
N GLY A 75 -15.03 -24.71 -19.26
CA GLY A 75 -15.52 -23.43 -19.79
C GLY A 75 -16.86 -22.96 -19.22
N LYS A 76 -17.46 -23.66 -18.27
CA LYS A 76 -18.72 -23.25 -17.63
C LYS A 76 -18.53 -22.26 -16.49
N GLY A 77 -17.33 -22.20 -15.89
CA GLY A 77 -17.01 -21.30 -14.79
C GLY A 77 -16.72 -19.88 -15.25
N ARG A 78 -17.07 -18.91 -14.42
CA ARG A 78 -16.80 -17.49 -14.63
C ARG A 78 -16.22 -16.88 -13.35
N LEU A 79 -15.10 -16.17 -13.49
CA LEU A 79 -14.48 -15.41 -12.41
C LEU A 79 -14.53 -13.92 -12.76
N ASN A 80 -15.03 -13.12 -11.85
CA ASN A 80 -15.05 -11.65 -11.94
C ASN A 80 -14.24 -11.09 -10.80
N CYS A 81 -13.23 -10.28 -11.08
CA CYS A 81 -12.38 -9.67 -10.08
C CYS A 81 -12.41 -8.15 -10.21
N ILE A 82 -12.52 -7.47 -9.09
CA ILE A 82 -12.47 -6.01 -8.98
C ILE A 82 -11.40 -5.68 -7.96
N LEU A 83 -10.54 -4.71 -8.26
CA LEU A 83 -9.53 -4.25 -7.30
C LEU A 83 -10.24 -3.62 -6.10
N SER A 84 -10.06 -4.22 -4.93
CA SER A 84 -10.67 -3.76 -3.67
C SER A 84 -9.83 -2.67 -2.98
N GLY A 85 -8.50 -2.81 -3.04
CA GLY A 85 -7.57 -1.92 -2.35
C GLY A 85 -6.22 -2.57 -2.11
N TYR A 86 -5.56 -2.11 -1.05
CA TYR A 86 -4.25 -2.62 -0.63
C TYR A 86 -4.32 -3.04 0.82
N GLU A 87 -3.77 -4.20 1.14
CA GLU A 87 -3.67 -4.74 2.49
C GLU A 87 -2.22 -5.13 2.81
N PRO A 88 -1.85 -5.30 4.08
CA PRO A 88 -0.52 -5.79 4.44
C PRO A 88 -0.21 -7.11 3.73
N CYS A 89 0.98 -7.19 3.12
CA CYS A 89 1.39 -8.36 2.36
C CYS A 89 1.47 -9.59 3.27
N HIS A 90 0.80 -10.67 2.89
CA HIS A 90 0.69 -11.90 3.70
C HIS A 90 2.00 -12.67 3.80
N ASN A 91 2.89 -12.56 2.81
CA ASN A 91 4.19 -13.24 2.76
C ASN A 91 5.35 -12.24 2.63
N THR A 92 5.31 -11.16 3.40
CA THR A 92 6.28 -10.04 3.36
C THR A 92 7.74 -10.52 3.39
N GLU A 93 8.07 -11.47 4.26
CA GLU A 93 9.44 -11.97 4.42
C GLU A 93 9.96 -12.67 3.16
N GLU A 94 9.12 -13.46 2.51
CA GLU A 94 9.46 -14.16 1.26
C GLU A 94 9.69 -13.17 0.13
N VAL A 95 8.80 -12.18 -0.03
CA VAL A 95 8.89 -11.14 -1.06
C VAL A 95 10.15 -10.29 -0.87
N ILE A 96 10.46 -9.89 0.37
CA ILE A 96 11.68 -9.13 0.67
C ILE A 96 12.92 -9.95 0.35
N ALA A 97 12.93 -11.24 0.70
CA ALA A 97 14.06 -12.13 0.43
C ALA A 97 14.27 -12.37 -1.08
N GLU A 98 13.17 -12.51 -1.85
CA GLU A 98 13.22 -12.71 -3.30
C GLU A 98 13.74 -11.46 -4.02
N ILE A 99 13.26 -10.27 -3.64
CA ILE A 99 13.70 -8.99 -4.22
C ILE A 99 15.14 -8.69 -3.83
N GLY A 100 15.56 -9.00 -2.59
CA GLY A 100 16.92 -8.84 -2.10
C GLY A 100 17.47 -7.41 -2.20
N TYR A 101 16.59 -6.38 -2.18
CA TYR A 101 17.01 -4.99 -2.28
C TYR A 101 17.76 -4.54 -1.02
N ASP A 102 18.99 -4.05 -1.21
CA ASP A 102 19.79 -3.44 -0.16
C ASP A 102 20.05 -1.96 -0.47
N SER A 103 19.44 -1.10 0.30
CA SER A 103 19.55 0.35 0.18
C SER A 103 20.92 0.93 0.53
N GLU A 104 21.80 0.16 1.18
CA GLU A 104 23.17 0.59 1.48
C GLU A 104 24.10 0.41 0.27
N THR A 105 23.77 -0.55 -0.59
CA THR A 105 24.55 -0.83 -1.80
C THR A 105 24.02 -0.11 -3.04
N ASP A 106 22.88 0.57 -2.95
CA ASP A 106 22.28 1.35 -4.04
C ASP A 106 22.99 2.70 -4.23
N ILE A 107 24.07 2.68 -5.00
CA ILE A 107 24.91 3.86 -5.28
C ILE A 107 24.16 4.91 -6.09
N GLU A 108 23.24 4.51 -6.96
CA GLU A 108 22.47 5.44 -7.80
C GLU A 108 21.43 6.21 -7.00
N ASN A 109 20.98 5.61 -5.90
CA ASN A 109 19.93 6.18 -5.06
C ASN A 109 20.33 6.24 -3.57
N PRO A 110 21.42 6.93 -3.21
CA PRO A 110 21.90 6.95 -1.83
C PRO A 110 20.89 7.59 -0.89
N ALA A 111 20.83 7.09 0.33
CA ALA A 111 20.07 7.69 1.42
C ALA A 111 20.85 8.79 2.15
N ASP A 112 22.16 8.83 1.93
CA ASP A 112 23.08 9.78 2.53
C ASP A 112 22.81 11.21 2.08
N SER A 113 23.14 12.19 2.91
CA SER A 113 22.96 13.62 2.66
C SER A 113 24.28 14.30 2.38
N VAL A 114 24.24 15.39 1.60
CA VAL A 114 25.41 16.23 1.35
C VAL A 114 25.28 17.50 2.18
N PHE A 115 26.29 17.74 3.03
CA PHE A 115 26.43 18.96 3.81
C PHE A 115 27.53 19.83 3.23
N CYS A 116 27.44 21.13 3.45
CA CYS A 116 28.44 22.10 3.02
C CYS A 116 29.02 22.83 4.22
N SER A 117 30.35 22.83 4.34
CA SER A 117 31.06 23.64 5.32
C SER A 117 32.21 24.37 4.66
N HIS A 118 32.31 25.68 4.89
CA HIS A 118 33.33 26.55 4.30
C HIS A 118 33.44 26.45 2.76
N GLY A 119 32.30 26.22 2.08
CA GLY A 119 32.26 26.11 0.63
C GLY A 119 32.63 24.72 0.07
N ALA A 120 32.95 23.75 0.92
CA ALA A 120 33.23 22.37 0.51
C ALA A 120 32.07 21.44 0.90
N GLY A 121 31.60 20.64 -0.07
CA GLY A 121 30.58 19.61 0.16
C GLY A 121 31.21 18.35 0.74
N PHE A 122 30.56 17.70 1.68
CA PHE A 122 30.91 16.40 2.21
C PHE A 122 29.69 15.54 2.46
N VAL A 123 29.85 14.22 2.33
CA VAL A 123 28.77 13.26 2.51
C VAL A 123 28.63 12.88 3.97
N VAL A 124 27.40 12.91 4.48
CA VAL A 124 27.03 12.48 5.82
C VAL A 124 26.09 11.29 5.71
N LYS A 125 26.42 10.20 6.38
CA LYS A 125 25.60 9.00 6.43
C LYS A 125 24.19 9.32 6.95
N TRP A 126 23.18 8.64 6.41
CA TRP A 126 21.77 8.89 6.72
C TRP A 126 21.44 8.83 8.22
N ASP A 127 22.09 7.93 8.98
CA ASP A 127 21.94 7.76 10.43
C ASP A 127 22.68 8.83 11.26
N LYS A 128 23.56 9.62 10.63
CA LYS A 128 24.37 10.67 11.26
C LYS A 128 23.93 12.09 10.90
N VAL A 129 22.88 12.23 10.10
CA VAL A 129 22.40 13.54 9.65
C VAL A 129 22.00 14.43 10.81
N TYR A 130 21.36 13.88 11.84
CA TYR A 130 20.95 14.65 13.03
C TYR A 130 22.14 15.26 13.80
N ASP A 131 23.29 14.58 13.83
CA ASP A 131 24.49 15.07 14.50
C ASP A 131 25.09 16.30 13.79
N HIS A 132 24.75 16.53 12.53
CA HIS A 132 25.27 17.60 11.68
C HIS A 132 24.25 18.71 11.39
N MET A 133 23.00 18.53 11.82
CA MET A 133 21.96 19.55 11.66
C MET A 133 22.18 20.70 12.64
N HIS A 134 22.00 21.92 12.17
CA HIS A 134 22.10 23.14 13.00
C HIS A 134 20.74 23.58 13.57
N ILE A 135 19.67 22.90 13.19
CA ILE A 135 18.32 23.07 13.73
C ILE A 135 17.93 21.75 14.37
N ASP A 136 17.52 21.79 15.63
CA ASP A 136 17.03 20.61 16.32
C ASP A 136 15.78 20.10 15.59
N GLY A 137 15.79 18.83 15.21
CA GLY A 137 14.64 18.16 14.65
C GLY A 137 13.52 18.01 15.69
N ILE A 138 12.30 17.82 15.23
CA ILE A 138 11.20 17.45 16.11
C ILE A 138 11.53 16.07 16.69
N LYS A 139 11.80 16.01 17.99
CA LYS A 139 11.89 14.74 18.70
C LYS A 139 10.46 14.25 18.91
N LEU A 140 10.10 13.18 18.24
CA LEU A 140 8.90 12.42 18.61
C LEU A 140 9.31 11.69 19.89
N ASP A 141 8.71 12.06 21.02
CA ASP A 141 8.90 11.36 22.28
C ASP A 141 8.40 9.91 22.07
N GLN A 142 9.31 8.95 22.29
CA GLN A 142 9.04 7.51 22.07
C GLN A 142 8.17 6.87 23.18
N ASP A 143 7.68 7.67 24.13
CA ASP A 143 7.04 7.19 25.36
C ASP A 143 5.50 7.32 25.39
N ASP A 144 4.86 7.71 24.28
CA ASP A 144 3.38 7.75 24.25
C ASP A 144 2.81 6.54 23.50
N ASP A 145 2.40 5.52 24.25
CA ASP A 145 1.59 4.36 23.86
C ASP A 145 0.18 4.72 23.32
N GLU A 146 0.03 5.86 22.62
CA GLU A 146 -1.22 6.33 22.06
C GLU A 146 -1.10 6.47 20.53
N GLU A 147 -1.26 5.35 19.80
CA GLU A 147 -1.42 5.35 18.34
C GLU A 147 -2.53 6.32 17.85
N GLU A 148 -3.53 6.56 18.68
CA GLU A 148 -4.63 7.50 18.41
C GLU A 148 -4.19 8.97 18.37
N ASN A 149 -3.08 9.31 19.04
CA ASN A 149 -2.63 10.68 19.19
C ASN A 149 -1.79 11.20 18.02
N VAL A 150 -1.13 10.33 17.26
CA VAL A 150 -0.29 10.74 16.12
C VAL A 150 -1.15 11.21 14.94
N TYR A 151 -2.25 10.52 14.66
CA TYR A 151 -3.20 10.93 13.62
C TYR A 151 -3.97 12.19 14.02
N GLN A 152 -4.31 12.33 15.28
CA GLN A 152 -5.00 13.50 15.80
C GLN A 152 -4.12 14.73 15.79
N ARG A 153 -2.84 14.62 16.22
CA ARG A 153 -1.83 15.69 16.13
C ARG A 153 -1.50 16.06 14.68
N ALA A 154 -1.41 15.08 13.77
CA ALA A 154 -1.20 15.36 12.35
C ALA A 154 -2.41 16.09 11.73
N ASN A 155 -3.63 15.69 12.07
CA ASN A 155 -4.85 16.38 11.66
C ASN A 155 -4.97 17.77 12.29
N ASP A 156 -4.63 17.93 13.55
CA ASP A 156 -4.62 19.22 14.22
C ASP A 156 -3.57 20.17 13.62
N TYR A 157 -2.38 19.64 13.26
CA TYR A 157 -1.35 20.41 12.58
C TYR A 157 -1.77 20.79 11.15
N ILE A 158 -2.38 19.88 10.42
CA ILE A 158 -2.95 20.14 9.08
C ILE A 158 -4.07 21.18 9.20
N ASN A 159 -4.96 21.07 10.19
CA ASN A 159 -6.04 22.03 10.42
C ASN A 159 -5.55 23.38 10.95
N MET A 160 -4.43 23.42 11.69
CA MET A 160 -3.82 24.64 12.19
C MET A 160 -3.01 25.39 11.11
N VAL A 161 -2.44 24.65 10.13
CA VAL A 161 -1.66 25.20 9.01
C VAL A 161 -2.54 25.48 7.79
N ALA A 162 -3.71 24.84 7.70
CA ALA A 162 -4.63 24.95 6.60
C ALA A 162 -5.91 25.68 7.01
N ASP A 163 -5.83 26.99 7.20
CA ASP A 163 -7.01 27.80 6.90
C ASP A 163 -7.24 27.68 5.39
N ASP A 164 -8.39 27.12 5.00
CA ASP A 164 -8.77 26.88 3.58
C ASP A 164 -8.56 28.13 2.70
N ASN A 165 -8.63 29.31 3.28
CA ASN A 165 -8.37 30.57 2.58
C ASN A 165 -6.88 30.82 2.32
N GLU A 166 -5.97 30.45 3.22
CA GLU A 166 -4.52 30.59 2.99
C GLU A 166 -4.03 29.58 1.97
N LEU A 167 -4.49 28.34 2.02
CA LEU A 167 -4.18 27.32 1.02
C LEU A 167 -4.69 27.72 -0.37
N MET A 168 -5.89 28.25 -0.48
CA MET A 168 -6.43 28.75 -1.74
C MET A 168 -5.64 29.94 -2.27
N GLN A 169 -5.19 30.86 -1.41
CA GLN A 169 -4.34 31.98 -1.83
C GLN A 169 -2.96 31.53 -2.29
N ILE A 170 -2.34 30.54 -1.62
CA ILE A 170 -1.06 29.96 -2.05
C ILE A 170 -1.25 29.23 -3.38
N PHE A 171 -2.33 28.49 -3.55
CA PHE A 171 -2.63 27.76 -4.78
C PHE A 171 -2.87 28.72 -5.96
N GLU A 172 -3.68 29.75 -5.78
CA GLU A 172 -3.93 30.78 -6.80
C GLU A 172 -2.68 31.59 -7.15
N ARG A 173 -1.80 31.82 -6.18
CA ARG A 173 -0.52 32.52 -6.39
C ARG A 173 0.49 31.68 -7.17
N THR A 174 0.43 30.37 -7.03
CA THR A 174 1.38 29.43 -7.64
C THR A 174 0.91 28.94 -9.01
N TYR A 175 -0.39 28.70 -9.17
CA TYR A 175 -0.97 28.06 -10.37
C TYR A 175 -1.99 28.92 -11.12
N GLY A 176 -2.27 30.15 -10.64
CA GLY A 176 -3.24 31.06 -11.22
C GLY A 176 -4.70 30.79 -10.77
N PRO A 177 -5.63 31.69 -11.09
CA PRO A 177 -6.98 31.66 -10.57
C PRO A 177 -7.76 30.41 -11.03
N VAL A 178 -8.35 29.69 -10.08
CA VAL A 178 -9.18 28.51 -10.32
C VAL A 178 -10.51 28.95 -10.95
N ARG A 179 -10.70 28.68 -12.23
CA ARG A 179 -12.00 28.92 -12.90
C ARG A 179 -13.01 27.86 -12.43
N ARG A 180 -13.91 28.25 -11.51
CA ARG A 180 -15.10 27.44 -11.21
C ARG A 180 -15.98 27.40 -12.46
N LYS A 181 -16.18 26.18 -13.04
CA LYS A 181 -17.29 25.98 -13.97
C LYS A 181 -18.58 26.08 -13.16
N VAL A 182 -19.33 27.16 -13.38
CA VAL A 182 -20.71 27.26 -12.91
C VAL A 182 -21.52 26.27 -13.75
N ALA A 183 -22.16 25.29 -13.09
CA ALA A 183 -23.11 24.36 -13.70
C ALA A 183 -24.45 25.06 -13.92
#